data_498f2b8796a2768b79f5c84b4f444f92
#
_entry.id   498f2b8796a2768b79f5c84b4f444f92
#
_cell.length_a   1.000
_cell.length_b   1.000
_cell.length_c   1.000
_cell.angle_alpha   90.00
_cell.angle_beta   90.00
_cell.angle_gamma   90.00
#
_symmetry.space_group_name_H-M   'P 1'
#
loop_
_entity.id
_entity.type
_entity.pdbx_description
1 polymer ?
#
loop_
_entity_poly.entity_id
_entity_poly.type
_entity_poly.pdbx_seq_one_letter_code
_entity_poly.pdbx_strand_id
1 'polypeptide(L)'
;MLSTESLQKIDRELAKYPADQKQSAVMSALRIAQQEKGWLPNEAIEAVASHLGMPPIAVYEVASFYNMYDLQPIGRHKLTICTNLPCALSGGEHAGEYLKKKLGIDFNQTTPDGKFTLKEGECMGACGDAPVMLVNNHRMCCKMTEAEIDKLLSELDK
;
A
#
# COMPACT_ATOMS: atom_id res chain seq x y z
N MET A 1 8.02 15.99 10.31
CA MET A 1 8.63 16.59 9.11
C MET A 1 9.21 15.49 8.23
N LEU A 2 9.18 15.68 6.89
CA LEU A 2 9.87 14.82 5.92
C LEU A 2 11.37 15.15 5.87
N SER A 3 12.20 14.15 5.54
CA SER A 3 13.63 14.35 5.37
C SER A 3 13.96 15.22 4.15
N THR A 4 15.13 15.85 4.15
CA THR A 4 15.62 16.62 2.99
C THR A 4 15.71 15.75 1.75
N GLU A 5 16.07 14.48 1.89
CA GLU A 5 16.12 13.52 0.77
C GLU A 5 14.74 13.28 0.15
N SER A 6 13.71 13.09 0.97
CA SER A 6 12.33 12.91 0.51
C SER A 6 11.81 14.17 -0.17
N LEU A 7 12.08 15.35 0.38
CA LEU A 7 11.71 16.61 -0.26
C LEU A 7 12.38 16.78 -1.64
N GLN A 8 13.66 16.45 -1.77
CA GLN A 8 14.37 16.46 -3.07
C GLN A 8 13.78 15.45 -4.07
N LYS A 9 13.30 14.28 -3.59
CA LYS A 9 12.60 13.32 -4.45
C LYS A 9 11.26 13.89 -4.91
N ILE A 10 10.53 14.57 -4.04
CA ILE A 10 9.26 15.25 -4.38
C ILE A 10 9.51 16.36 -5.39
N ASP A 11 10.56 17.15 -5.23
CA ASP A 11 10.92 18.21 -6.20
C ASP A 11 11.21 17.66 -7.60
N ARG A 12 11.85 16.49 -7.70
CA ARG A 12 12.05 15.80 -8.98
C ARG A 12 10.73 15.35 -9.63
N GLU A 13 9.77 14.95 -8.83
CA GLU A 13 8.43 14.62 -9.34
C GLU A 13 7.68 15.87 -9.77
N LEU A 14 7.78 16.96 -9.00
CA LEU A 14 7.21 18.27 -9.35
C LEU A 14 7.75 18.80 -10.69
N ALA A 15 9.04 18.63 -10.95
CA ALA A 15 9.68 19.10 -12.18
C ALA A 15 9.15 18.44 -13.47
N LYS A 16 8.35 17.37 -13.36
CA LYS A 16 7.71 16.71 -14.50
C LYS A 16 6.43 17.40 -14.96
N TYR A 17 5.92 18.36 -14.18
CA TYR A 17 4.66 19.05 -14.43
C TYR A 17 4.87 20.56 -14.61
N PRO A 18 3.96 21.25 -15.32
CA PRO A 18 3.99 22.72 -15.40
C PRO A 18 3.95 23.36 -14.00
N ALA A 19 4.57 24.54 -13.87
CA ALA A 19 4.72 25.22 -12.58
C ALA A 19 3.39 25.58 -11.88
N ASP A 20 2.31 25.75 -12.66
CA ASP A 20 0.95 26.01 -12.21
C ASP A 20 0.15 24.73 -11.91
N GLN A 21 0.73 23.53 -12.14
CA GLN A 21 0.09 22.22 -11.97
C GLN A 21 0.77 21.37 -10.88
N LYS A 22 1.27 21.98 -9.82
CA LYS A 22 1.96 21.29 -8.71
C LYS A 22 1.14 20.18 -8.08
N GLN A 23 -0.18 20.35 -8.01
CA GLN A 23 -1.12 19.35 -7.50
C GLN A 23 -1.04 17.99 -8.24
N SER A 24 -0.60 17.98 -9.50
CA SER A 24 -0.45 16.73 -10.27
C SER A 24 0.62 15.79 -9.68
N ALA A 25 1.54 16.30 -8.86
CA ALA A 25 2.56 15.50 -8.19
C ALA A 25 2.10 14.92 -6.83
N VAL A 26 0.86 15.21 -6.37
CA VAL A 26 0.40 14.83 -5.02
C VAL A 26 0.50 13.33 -4.75
N MET A 27 0.13 12.49 -5.71
CA MET A 27 0.21 11.03 -5.55
C MET A 27 1.66 10.54 -5.39
N SER A 28 2.58 11.07 -6.20
CA SER A 28 4.01 10.74 -6.08
C SER A 28 4.58 11.23 -4.75
N ALA A 29 4.20 12.43 -4.31
CA ALA A 29 4.64 12.99 -3.04
C ALA A 29 4.15 12.17 -1.84
N LEU A 30 2.88 11.77 -1.83
CA LEU A 30 2.32 10.89 -0.80
C LEU A 30 3.02 9.53 -0.77
N ARG A 31 3.31 8.94 -1.93
CA ARG A 31 4.07 7.68 -2.01
C ARG A 31 5.47 7.81 -1.41
N ILE A 32 6.17 8.90 -1.71
CA ILE A 32 7.51 9.17 -1.14
C ILE A 32 7.43 9.35 0.37
N ALA A 33 6.43 10.11 0.86
CA ALA A 33 6.21 10.32 2.28
C ALA A 33 5.89 9.01 3.00
N GLN A 34 5.03 8.17 2.42
CA GLN A 34 4.71 6.85 2.96
C GLN A 34 5.92 5.91 3.00
N GLN A 35 6.78 5.93 1.97
CA GLN A 35 8.00 5.13 1.96
C GLN A 35 8.97 5.53 3.08
N GLU A 36 9.03 6.81 3.44
CA GLU A 36 9.87 7.28 4.55
C GLU A 36 9.30 6.89 5.92
N LYS A 37 7.98 7.01 6.09
CA LYS A 37 7.32 6.86 7.39
C LYS A 37 6.75 5.46 7.65
N GLY A 38 6.64 4.64 6.61
CA GLY A 38 5.96 3.35 6.65
C GLY A 38 4.43 3.45 6.46
N TRP A 39 3.84 4.59 6.81
CA TRP A 39 2.43 4.95 6.66
C TRP A 39 2.29 6.47 6.56
N LEU A 40 1.08 7.00 6.40
CA LEU A 40 0.82 8.45 6.27
C LEU A 40 0.16 9.03 7.52
N PRO A 41 0.92 9.39 8.57
CA PRO A 41 0.37 10.17 9.67
C PRO A 41 -0.03 11.58 9.19
N ASN A 42 -0.94 12.23 9.91
CA ASN A 42 -1.44 13.56 9.54
C ASN A 42 -0.30 14.57 9.31
N GLU A 43 0.75 14.53 10.12
CA GLU A 43 1.91 15.42 9.99
C GLU A 43 2.68 15.20 8.67
N ALA A 44 2.65 13.98 8.11
CA ALA A 44 3.25 13.70 6.80
C ALA A 44 2.37 14.25 5.66
N ILE A 45 1.06 14.13 5.79
CA ILE A 45 0.09 14.71 4.84
C ILE A 45 0.20 16.24 4.83
N GLU A 46 0.26 16.87 5.99
CA GLU A 46 0.44 18.31 6.16
C GLU A 46 1.78 18.80 5.57
N ALA A 47 2.85 18.03 5.78
CA ALA A 47 4.16 18.33 5.20
C ALA A 47 4.14 18.28 3.66
N VAL A 48 3.47 17.28 3.08
CA VAL A 48 3.26 17.18 1.62
C VAL A 48 2.43 18.37 1.14
N ALA A 49 1.33 18.69 1.81
CA ALA A 49 0.45 19.80 1.47
C ALA A 49 1.21 21.15 1.45
N SER A 50 1.96 21.41 2.51
CA SER A 50 2.80 22.61 2.62
C SER A 50 3.82 22.71 1.48
N HIS A 51 4.50 21.61 1.16
CA HIS A 51 5.53 21.57 0.11
C HIS A 51 4.94 21.80 -1.30
N LEU A 52 3.75 21.26 -1.56
CA LEU A 52 3.03 21.44 -2.83
C LEU A 52 2.25 22.75 -2.93
N GLY A 53 2.10 23.49 -1.82
CA GLY A 53 1.23 24.68 -1.76
C GLY A 53 -0.25 24.33 -1.89
N MET A 54 -0.67 23.15 -1.40
CA MET A 54 -2.06 22.67 -1.42
C MET A 54 -2.72 22.80 -0.04
N PRO A 55 -4.06 22.96 0.01
CA PRO A 55 -4.77 22.80 1.27
C PRO A 55 -4.58 21.38 1.83
N PRO A 56 -4.31 21.19 3.13
CA PRO A 56 -4.14 19.88 3.74
C PRO A 56 -5.29 18.90 3.46
N ILE A 57 -6.53 19.41 3.46
CA ILE A 57 -7.73 18.61 3.19
C ILE A 57 -7.70 18.00 1.78
N ALA A 58 -7.23 18.74 0.77
CA ALA A 58 -7.15 18.23 -0.60
C ALA A 58 -6.11 17.10 -0.74
N VAL A 59 -5.02 17.17 0.01
CA VAL A 59 -4.02 16.08 0.06
C VAL A 59 -4.57 14.87 0.83
N TYR A 60 -5.31 15.12 1.93
CA TYR A 60 -5.99 14.06 2.69
C TYR A 60 -7.06 13.33 1.85
N GLU A 61 -7.84 14.05 1.04
CA GLU A 61 -8.80 13.46 0.10
C GLU A 61 -8.13 12.42 -0.82
N VAL A 62 -6.98 12.75 -1.39
CA VAL A 62 -6.22 11.82 -2.23
C VAL A 62 -5.70 10.64 -1.40
N ALA A 63 -5.14 10.89 -0.22
CA ALA A 63 -4.60 9.85 0.65
C ALA A 63 -5.68 8.88 1.15
N SER A 64 -6.91 9.34 1.37
CA SER A 64 -8.02 8.51 1.83
C SER A 64 -8.75 7.78 0.68
N PHE A 65 -8.67 8.31 -0.53
CA PHE A 65 -9.35 7.73 -1.68
C PHE A 65 -8.63 6.50 -2.24
N TYR A 66 -7.30 6.52 -2.32
CA TYR A 66 -6.52 5.45 -2.94
C TYR A 66 -6.07 4.41 -1.92
N ASN A 67 -6.41 3.15 -2.13
CA ASN A 67 -6.12 2.02 -1.23
C ASN A 67 -4.63 1.65 -1.08
N MET A 68 -3.75 2.24 -1.91
CA MET A 68 -2.31 2.07 -1.76
C MET A 68 -1.73 2.86 -0.58
N TYR A 69 -2.47 3.87 -0.09
CA TYR A 69 -2.04 4.67 1.05
C TYR A 69 -2.59 4.09 2.36
N ASP A 70 -1.77 4.13 3.39
CA ASP A 70 -2.08 3.61 4.70
C ASP A 70 -2.14 4.77 5.70
N LEU A 71 -3.34 5.11 6.17
CA LEU A 71 -3.59 6.21 7.12
C LEU A 71 -3.45 5.77 8.58
N GLN A 72 -3.13 4.50 8.81
CA GLN A 72 -2.86 3.90 10.11
C GLN A 72 -1.54 3.14 10.05
N PRO A 73 -0.86 2.94 11.18
CA PRO A 73 0.35 2.14 11.23
C PRO A 73 0.13 0.75 10.65
N ILE A 74 1.07 0.29 9.84
CA ILE A 74 1.10 -1.05 9.26
C ILE A 74 2.34 -1.81 9.73
N GLY A 75 2.31 -3.13 9.63
CA GLY A 75 3.47 -3.99 9.89
C GLY A 75 4.56 -3.85 8.83
N ARG A 76 5.68 -4.51 9.09
CA ARG A 76 6.83 -4.52 8.19
C ARG A 76 6.47 -4.98 6.76
N HIS A 77 5.54 -5.91 6.65
CA HIS A 77 5.03 -6.44 5.39
C HIS A 77 3.52 -6.28 5.30
N LYS A 78 3.07 -5.44 4.36
CA LYS A 78 1.66 -5.34 4.00
C LYS A 78 1.34 -6.37 2.92
N LEU A 79 0.42 -7.27 3.21
CA LEU A 79 -0.08 -8.30 2.29
C LEU A 79 -1.48 -7.89 1.84
N THR A 80 -1.66 -7.61 0.56
CA THR A 80 -2.96 -7.22 0.00
C THR A 80 -3.42 -8.29 -0.97
N ILE A 81 -4.42 -9.10 -0.60
CA ILE A 81 -4.99 -10.16 -1.44
C ILE A 81 -6.15 -9.62 -2.26
N CYS A 82 -6.20 -9.95 -3.54
CA CYS A 82 -7.32 -9.59 -4.40
C CYS A 82 -8.49 -10.57 -4.20
N THR A 83 -9.66 -10.02 -3.84
CA THR A 83 -10.92 -10.76 -3.71
C THR A 83 -11.96 -10.35 -4.76
N ASN A 84 -11.57 -9.56 -5.75
CA ASN A 84 -12.44 -9.15 -6.84
C ASN A 84 -12.88 -10.36 -7.67
N LEU A 85 -14.02 -10.26 -8.37
CA LEU A 85 -14.74 -11.40 -8.96
C LEU A 85 -13.86 -12.41 -9.70
N PRO A 86 -12.96 -12.05 -10.63
CA PRO A 86 -12.13 -13.05 -11.31
C PRO A 86 -11.18 -13.80 -10.35
N CYS A 87 -10.62 -13.12 -9.35
CA CYS A 87 -9.79 -13.76 -8.34
C CYS A 87 -10.62 -14.61 -7.37
N ALA A 88 -11.82 -14.17 -6.97
CA ALA A 88 -12.74 -14.94 -6.14
C ALA A 88 -13.08 -16.27 -6.81
N LEU A 89 -13.46 -16.24 -8.09
CA LEU A 89 -13.75 -17.45 -8.90
C LEU A 89 -12.54 -18.38 -9.07
N SER A 90 -11.33 -17.85 -8.91
CA SER A 90 -10.07 -18.59 -9.00
C SER A 90 -9.47 -18.95 -7.63
N GLY A 91 -10.25 -18.83 -6.55
CA GLY A 91 -9.82 -19.18 -5.20
C GLY A 91 -9.24 -18.01 -4.36
N GLY A 92 -9.44 -16.75 -4.78
CA GLY A 92 -8.95 -15.57 -4.04
C GLY A 92 -9.56 -15.44 -2.65
N GLU A 93 -10.87 -15.74 -2.49
CA GLU A 93 -11.51 -15.76 -1.16
C GLU A 93 -10.91 -16.84 -0.26
N HIS A 94 -10.68 -18.04 -0.81
CA HIS A 94 -10.05 -19.12 -0.06
C HIS A 94 -8.63 -18.75 0.38
N ALA A 95 -7.85 -18.12 -0.50
CA ALA A 95 -6.51 -17.62 -0.18
C ALA A 95 -6.55 -16.55 0.94
N GLY A 96 -7.56 -15.66 0.90
CA GLY A 96 -7.81 -14.67 1.95
C GLY A 96 -8.11 -15.30 3.31
N GLU A 97 -9.03 -16.26 3.35
CA GLU A 97 -9.37 -16.99 4.58
C GLU A 97 -8.18 -17.82 5.11
N TYR A 98 -7.40 -18.42 4.22
CA TYR A 98 -6.18 -19.13 4.61
C TYR A 98 -5.16 -18.18 5.25
N LEU A 99 -4.96 -16.99 4.68
CA LEU A 99 -4.08 -15.96 5.25
C LEU A 99 -4.55 -15.51 6.64
N LYS A 100 -5.85 -15.24 6.82
CA LYS A 100 -6.42 -14.88 8.13
C LYS A 100 -6.11 -15.94 9.18
N LYS A 101 -6.40 -17.20 8.85
CA LYS A 101 -6.15 -18.33 9.75
C LYS A 101 -4.65 -18.49 10.07
N LYS A 102 -3.79 -18.35 9.07
CA LYS A 102 -2.34 -18.55 9.21
C LYS A 102 -1.69 -17.46 10.06
N LEU A 103 -2.11 -16.21 9.85
CA LEU A 103 -1.58 -15.04 10.57
C LEU A 103 -2.29 -14.78 11.91
N GLY A 104 -3.45 -15.39 12.14
CA GLY A 104 -4.26 -15.18 13.35
C GLY A 104 -4.88 -13.77 13.44
N ILE A 105 -5.12 -13.12 12.29
CA ILE A 105 -5.66 -11.76 12.19
C ILE A 105 -6.74 -11.71 11.10
N ASP A 106 -7.60 -10.68 11.15
CA ASP A 106 -8.56 -10.37 10.09
C ASP A 106 -8.02 -9.30 9.14
N PHE A 107 -8.77 -9.01 8.09
CA PHE A 107 -8.45 -7.89 7.19
C PHE A 107 -8.35 -6.57 7.96
N ASN A 108 -7.44 -5.72 7.53
CA ASN A 108 -7.09 -4.44 8.15
C ASN A 108 -6.48 -4.55 9.55
N GLN A 109 -5.98 -5.72 9.91
CA GLN A 109 -5.27 -5.94 11.17
C GLN A 109 -3.80 -6.23 10.94
N THR A 110 -2.99 -5.96 11.96
CA THR A 110 -1.56 -6.25 12.01
C THR A 110 -1.29 -7.33 13.06
N THR A 111 -0.40 -8.26 12.75
CA THR A 111 0.03 -9.29 13.71
C THR A 111 0.63 -8.65 14.98
N PRO A 112 0.47 -9.27 16.16
CA PRO A 112 0.95 -8.69 17.43
C PRO A 112 2.46 -8.41 17.45
N ASP A 113 3.25 -9.13 16.65
CA ASP A 113 4.69 -8.93 16.50
C ASP A 113 5.04 -7.77 15.53
N GLY A 114 4.05 -7.12 14.92
CA GLY A 114 4.23 -6.03 13.98
C GLY A 114 4.80 -6.44 12.63
N LYS A 115 4.87 -7.73 12.30
CA LYS A 115 5.46 -8.19 11.05
C LYS A 115 4.54 -8.04 9.85
N PHE A 116 3.30 -8.49 9.96
CA PHE A 116 2.37 -8.56 8.84
C PHE A 116 1.12 -7.73 9.08
N THR A 117 0.72 -6.98 8.07
CA THR A 117 -0.62 -6.38 7.98
C THR A 117 -1.36 -7.03 6.82
N LEU A 118 -2.54 -7.58 7.07
CA LEU A 118 -3.38 -8.18 6.04
C LEU A 118 -4.41 -7.17 5.54
N LYS A 119 -4.49 -7.01 4.23
CA LYS A 119 -5.47 -6.15 3.55
C LYS A 119 -6.26 -6.95 2.51
N GLU A 120 -7.52 -6.62 2.40
CA GLU A 120 -8.32 -6.97 1.23
C GLU A 120 -8.10 -5.92 0.15
N GLY A 121 -7.94 -6.35 -1.09
CA GLY A 121 -7.67 -5.44 -2.20
C GLY A 121 -8.60 -5.65 -3.38
N GLU A 122 -8.81 -4.59 -4.13
CA GLU A 122 -9.49 -4.60 -5.42
C GLU A 122 -8.59 -5.13 -6.54
N CYS A 123 -9.11 -5.17 -7.75
CA CYS A 123 -8.43 -5.74 -8.92
C CYS A 123 -7.03 -5.13 -9.13
N MET A 124 -6.03 -6.00 -9.22
CA MET A 124 -4.62 -5.64 -9.46
C MET A 124 -4.20 -5.81 -10.93
N GLY A 125 -5.16 -6.07 -11.83
CA GLY A 125 -4.92 -6.18 -13.27
C GLY A 125 -4.27 -7.48 -13.73
N ALA A 126 -4.09 -8.49 -12.85
CA ALA A 126 -3.41 -9.75 -13.17
C ALA A 126 -4.36 -10.98 -13.10
N CYS A 127 -5.59 -10.84 -13.59
CA CYS A 127 -6.63 -11.87 -13.48
C CYS A 127 -6.27 -13.19 -14.14
N GLY A 128 -5.41 -13.20 -15.19
CA GLY A 128 -4.92 -14.40 -15.84
C GLY A 128 -3.99 -15.25 -14.96
N ASP A 129 -3.45 -14.68 -13.89
CA ASP A 129 -2.56 -15.33 -12.94
C ASP A 129 -3.17 -15.42 -11.52
N ALA A 130 -4.51 -15.35 -11.44
CA ALA A 130 -5.25 -15.43 -10.17
C ALA A 130 -5.02 -16.76 -9.42
N PRO A 131 -5.15 -16.79 -8.10
CA PRO A 131 -5.31 -15.65 -7.21
C PRO A 131 -4.03 -14.81 -7.10
N VAL A 132 -4.18 -13.48 -6.97
CA VAL A 132 -3.02 -12.58 -6.89
C VAL A 132 -3.00 -11.80 -5.59
N MET A 133 -1.79 -11.47 -5.14
CA MET A 133 -1.52 -10.70 -3.94
C MET A 133 -0.39 -9.70 -4.19
N LEU A 134 -0.44 -8.53 -3.56
CA LEU A 134 0.65 -7.56 -3.51
C LEU A 134 1.34 -7.59 -2.15
N VAL A 135 2.66 -7.56 -2.15
CA VAL A 135 3.48 -7.30 -0.96
C VAL A 135 4.00 -5.86 -1.06
N ASN A 136 3.71 -5.08 -0.03
CA ASN A 136 4.17 -3.68 0.11
C ASN A 136 3.86 -2.78 -1.11
N ASN A 137 2.72 -3.01 -1.77
CA ASN A 137 2.23 -2.26 -2.94
C ASN A 137 3.08 -2.38 -4.22
N HIS A 138 4.10 -3.23 -4.28
CA HIS A 138 4.99 -3.29 -5.44
C HIS A 138 5.39 -4.69 -5.90
N ARG A 139 5.46 -5.68 -5.02
CA ARG A 139 5.77 -7.06 -5.42
C ARG A 139 4.47 -7.81 -5.70
N MET A 140 4.21 -8.10 -6.97
CA MET A 140 3.10 -8.95 -7.40
C MET A 140 3.44 -10.41 -7.15
N CYS A 141 2.55 -11.12 -6.46
CA CYS A 141 2.60 -12.56 -6.23
C CYS A 141 1.39 -13.20 -6.90
N CYS A 142 1.63 -14.16 -7.78
CA CYS A 142 0.60 -14.79 -8.61
C CYS A 142 0.36 -16.26 -8.22
N LYS A 143 -0.82 -16.79 -8.59
CA LYS A 143 -1.19 -18.19 -8.36
C LYS A 143 -1.05 -18.59 -6.90
N MET A 144 -1.54 -17.73 -6.00
CA MET A 144 -1.37 -17.81 -4.56
C MET A 144 -2.19 -18.95 -3.96
N THR A 145 -1.70 -20.19 -4.15
CA THR A 145 -2.16 -21.38 -3.43
C THR A 145 -1.67 -21.35 -1.98
N GLU A 146 -2.23 -22.22 -1.12
CA GLU A 146 -1.77 -22.36 0.28
C GLU A 146 -0.26 -22.60 0.37
N ALA A 147 0.29 -23.46 -0.50
CA ALA A 147 1.71 -23.76 -0.54
C ALA A 147 2.58 -22.54 -0.93
N GLU A 148 2.13 -21.75 -1.89
CA GLU A 148 2.85 -20.51 -2.28
C GLU A 148 2.72 -19.43 -1.21
N ILE A 149 1.58 -19.35 -0.50
CA ILE A 149 1.41 -18.48 0.66
C ILE A 149 2.39 -18.87 1.77
N ASP A 150 2.48 -20.15 2.13
CA ASP A 150 3.39 -20.65 3.17
C ASP A 150 4.85 -20.36 2.84
N LYS A 151 5.23 -20.58 1.60
CA LYS A 151 6.58 -20.27 1.08
C LYS A 151 6.89 -18.78 1.18
N LEU A 152 5.94 -17.93 0.76
CA LEU A 152 6.09 -16.48 0.81
C LEU A 152 6.21 -15.99 2.26
N LEU A 153 5.34 -16.44 3.17
CA LEU A 153 5.41 -16.06 4.57
C LEU A 153 6.75 -16.48 5.20
N SER A 154 7.23 -17.68 4.89
CA SER A 154 8.53 -18.16 5.37
C SER A 154 9.72 -17.37 4.81
N GLU A 155 9.61 -16.84 3.60
CA GLU A 155 10.60 -15.95 2.99
C GLU A 155 10.63 -14.59 3.70
N LEU A 156 9.45 -14.01 3.98
CA LEU A 156 9.29 -12.69 4.58
C LEU A 156 9.55 -12.65 6.09
N ASP A 157 9.49 -13.80 6.76
CA ASP A 157 9.74 -13.93 8.21
C ASP A 157 11.22 -13.86 8.59
N LYS A 158 12.10 -13.95 7.63
CA LYS A 158 13.56 -13.83 7.81
C LYS A 158 14.00 -12.37 7.99
#